data_15b15bd5132750a68ec686560d2c9ee7
#
_entry.id   15b15bd5132750a68ec686560d2c9ee7
#
_cell.length_a   1.000
_cell.length_b   1.000
_cell.length_c   1.000
_cell.angle_alpha   90.00
_cell.angle_beta   90.00
_cell.angle_gamma   90.00
#
_symmetry.space_group_name_H-M   'P 1'
#
loop_
_entity.id
_entity.type
_entity.pdbx_description
1 polymer ?
#
loop_
_entity_poly.entity_id
_entity_poly.type
_entity_poly.pdbx_seq_one_letter_code
_entity_poly.pdbx_strand_id
1 'polypeptide(L)'
;MKIKEIKIVMKKIEESGKFGWEQRDEIRKGLEQGLDVSIYAKPEFDFWQMKLIRVGLQKGLDVSIYAKPEFDWGQMQEIYDGLENGLDVSIYAKPEFNGAQMCEICEGLKKGLDMRIYVKSGFNRDQVRQIRVGLEQGLNVSIYAKPEFTWEQMKQIRVGLAQKLDVSIYAKPEFTWEQMELIRVGLKKGLDMSIYAKSGFNASQMKRILEGLEQDLNVSIYVDTEFDSHQMLQIRKGLAKGLDVSIYAKPEFDYMQMKQIREGLEKRLEVSIYAKPEFDHNQMDAIREGLKQGLDVSSYAKPELDWKQMWQIYQELEQEHSAAYIDTPETRELLKKLDLF
;
A
#
# COMPACT_ATOMS: atom_id res chain seq x y z
N MET A 1 -13.19 45.37 37.40
CA MET A 1 -13.84 46.63 36.93
C MET A 1 -15.22 46.79 37.53
N LYS A 2 -15.69 48.06 37.84
CA LYS A 2 -17.08 48.25 38.32
C LYS A 2 -18.07 48.06 37.15
N ILE A 3 -19.28 47.56 37.41
CA ILE A 3 -20.32 47.28 36.39
C ILE A 3 -20.57 48.48 35.47
N LYS A 4 -20.54 49.71 36.01
CA LYS A 4 -20.71 50.96 35.21
C LYS A 4 -19.58 51.16 34.19
N GLU A 5 -18.34 50.86 34.55
CA GLU A 5 -17.17 50.95 33.69
C GLU A 5 -17.23 49.98 32.53
N ILE A 6 -17.63 48.70 32.82
CA ILE A 6 -17.83 47.67 31.80
C ILE A 6 -18.87 48.13 30.78
N LYS A 7 -20.00 48.66 31.19
CA LYS A 7 -21.04 49.16 30.29
C LYS A 7 -20.53 50.29 29.36
N ILE A 8 -19.67 51.18 29.85
CA ILE A 8 -19.09 52.27 29.04
C ILE A 8 -18.13 51.70 28.00
N VAL A 9 -17.27 50.79 28.39
CA VAL A 9 -16.32 50.12 27.47
C VAL A 9 -17.07 49.34 26.40
N MET A 10 -18.06 48.52 26.79
CA MET A 10 -18.84 47.73 25.85
C MET A 10 -19.62 48.56 24.84
N LYS A 11 -20.19 49.74 25.28
CA LYS A 11 -20.84 50.68 24.38
C LYS A 11 -19.87 51.20 23.30
N LYS A 12 -18.63 51.60 23.67
CA LYS A 12 -17.60 52.04 22.70
C LYS A 12 -17.19 50.95 21.76
N ILE A 13 -17.08 49.68 22.21
CA ILE A 13 -16.78 48.51 21.39
C ILE A 13 -17.90 48.30 20.37
N GLU A 14 -19.14 48.43 20.77
CA GLU A 14 -20.31 48.30 19.89
C GLU A 14 -20.36 49.41 18.84
N GLU A 15 -20.16 50.64 19.26
CA GLU A 15 -20.11 51.86 18.39
C GLU A 15 -18.94 51.78 17.36
N SER A 16 -17.87 51.04 17.69
CA SER A 16 -16.73 50.91 16.77
C SER A 16 -17.07 50.07 15.53
N GLY A 17 -18.10 49.20 15.57
CA GLY A 17 -18.50 48.32 14.49
C GLY A 17 -17.46 47.21 14.10
N LYS A 18 -16.36 47.11 14.87
CA LYS A 18 -15.22 46.23 14.53
C LYS A 18 -15.41 44.76 14.93
N PHE A 19 -16.37 44.48 15.83
CA PHE A 19 -16.54 43.17 16.45
C PHE A 19 -17.96 42.64 16.23
N GLY A 20 -18.07 41.37 15.85
CA GLY A 20 -19.34 40.61 15.85
C GLY A 20 -19.92 40.47 17.23
N TRP A 21 -21.19 40.04 17.32
CA TRP A 21 -21.89 39.89 18.61
C TRP A 21 -21.20 38.85 19.52
N GLU A 22 -20.72 37.72 18.98
CA GLU A 22 -20.02 36.66 19.72
C GLU A 22 -18.66 37.14 20.27
N GLN A 23 -17.89 37.88 19.45
CA GLN A 23 -16.62 38.48 19.87
C GLN A 23 -16.86 39.48 21.03
N ARG A 24 -17.89 40.33 20.91
CA ARG A 24 -18.28 41.25 21.98
C ARG A 24 -18.68 40.55 23.29
N ASP A 25 -19.35 39.42 23.19
CA ASP A 25 -19.71 38.60 24.34
C ASP A 25 -18.46 38.05 25.06
N GLU A 26 -17.46 37.57 24.33
CA GLU A 26 -16.20 37.10 24.93
C GLU A 26 -15.40 38.24 25.57
N ILE A 27 -15.39 39.43 24.94
CA ILE A 27 -14.77 40.62 25.55
C ILE A 27 -15.49 41.00 26.82
N ARG A 28 -16.83 41.04 26.84
CA ARG A 28 -17.65 41.35 28.02
C ARG A 28 -17.36 40.37 29.18
N LYS A 29 -17.35 39.06 28.89
CA LYS A 29 -17.01 38.02 29.87
C LYS A 29 -15.63 38.23 30.49
N GLY A 30 -14.62 38.58 29.69
CA GLY A 30 -13.30 38.86 30.21
C GLY A 30 -13.23 40.07 31.11
N LEU A 31 -13.92 41.17 30.74
CA LEU A 31 -14.03 42.38 31.56
C LEU A 31 -14.73 42.06 32.92
N GLU A 32 -15.80 41.25 32.90
CA GLU A 32 -16.52 40.81 34.10
C GLU A 32 -15.62 39.96 35.01
N GLN A 33 -14.72 39.17 34.44
CA GLN A 33 -13.74 38.33 35.16
C GLN A 33 -12.47 39.13 35.57
N GLY A 34 -12.36 40.39 35.22
CA GLY A 34 -11.20 41.22 35.53
C GLY A 34 -9.92 40.86 34.73
N LEU A 35 -10.08 40.19 33.59
CA LEU A 35 -8.96 39.82 32.74
C LEU A 35 -8.50 40.97 31.86
N ASP A 36 -7.24 40.93 31.41
CA ASP A 36 -6.71 41.86 30.42
C ASP A 36 -7.22 41.49 29.01
N VAL A 37 -8.34 42.12 28.63
CA VAL A 37 -8.97 41.89 27.34
C VAL A 37 -8.17 42.48 26.17
N SER A 38 -7.21 43.36 26.42
CA SER A 38 -6.40 43.99 25.34
C SER A 38 -5.58 42.96 24.55
N ILE A 39 -5.30 41.81 25.15
CA ILE A 39 -4.56 40.73 24.55
C ILE A 39 -5.32 40.11 23.36
N TYR A 40 -6.67 40.02 23.49
CA TYR A 40 -7.48 39.33 22.50
C TYR A 40 -8.64 40.15 21.92
N ALA A 41 -8.94 41.31 22.43
CA ALA A 41 -9.94 42.22 21.84
C ALA A 41 -9.39 42.89 20.58
N LYS A 42 -9.08 42.06 19.58
CA LYS A 42 -8.52 42.42 18.31
C LYS A 42 -9.38 41.81 17.19
N PRO A 43 -9.79 42.61 16.16
CA PRO A 43 -10.71 42.15 15.12
C PRO A 43 -10.21 40.95 14.31
N GLU A 44 -8.89 40.74 14.24
CA GLU A 44 -8.23 39.64 13.54
C GLU A 44 -8.46 38.28 14.19
N PHE A 45 -8.84 38.21 15.48
CA PHE A 45 -9.22 36.98 16.13
C PHE A 45 -10.71 36.68 15.95
N ASP A 46 -11.02 35.44 15.56
CA ASP A 46 -12.40 35.00 15.55
C ASP A 46 -12.92 34.73 17.00
N PHE A 47 -14.20 34.43 17.09
CA PHE A 47 -14.86 34.14 18.37
C PHE A 47 -14.19 32.98 19.12
N TRP A 48 -13.85 31.89 18.41
CA TRP A 48 -13.26 30.70 19.02
C TRP A 48 -11.86 30.96 19.56
N GLN A 49 -11.05 31.74 18.81
CA GLN A 49 -9.73 32.17 19.22
C GLN A 49 -9.81 33.09 20.46
N MET A 50 -10.72 34.09 20.46
CA MET A 50 -10.93 34.94 21.60
C MET A 50 -11.36 34.16 22.85
N LYS A 51 -12.28 33.22 22.70
CA LYS A 51 -12.75 32.37 23.81
C LYS A 51 -11.60 31.55 24.37
N LEU A 52 -10.77 30.97 23.55
CA LEU A 52 -9.63 30.14 23.96
C LEU A 52 -8.60 30.99 24.74
N ILE A 53 -8.26 32.19 24.21
CA ILE A 53 -7.34 33.11 24.90
C ILE A 53 -7.92 33.52 26.25
N ARG A 54 -9.21 33.92 26.33
CA ARG A 54 -9.87 34.27 27.59
C ARG A 54 -9.81 33.14 28.63
N VAL A 55 -10.09 31.89 28.20
CA VAL A 55 -10.04 30.72 29.10
C VAL A 55 -8.60 30.48 29.56
N GLY A 56 -7.62 30.64 28.70
CA GLY A 56 -6.20 30.53 29.08
C GLY A 56 -5.79 31.57 30.11
N LEU A 57 -6.18 32.84 29.93
CA LEU A 57 -5.97 33.91 30.90
C LEU A 57 -6.63 33.58 32.22
N GLN A 58 -7.85 33.07 32.22
CA GLN A 58 -8.57 32.68 33.42
C GLN A 58 -7.84 31.58 34.23
N LYS A 59 -7.15 30.68 33.53
CA LYS A 59 -6.34 29.61 34.14
C LYS A 59 -4.89 30.04 34.46
N GLY A 60 -4.52 31.29 34.18
CA GLY A 60 -3.16 31.79 34.39
C GLY A 60 -2.10 31.22 33.46
N LEU A 61 -2.49 30.73 32.28
CA LEU A 61 -1.56 30.25 31.27
C LEU A 61 -0.87 31.41 30.55
N ASP A 62 0.35 31.20 30.08
CA ASP A 62 1.03 32.17 29.24
C ASP A 62 0.43 32.17 27.81
N VAL A 63 -0.63 32.95 27.63
CA VAL A 63 -1.33 33.07 26.35
C VAL A 63 -0.51 33.78 25.30
N SER A 64 0.56 34.47 25.64
CA SER A 64 1.42 35.20 24.67
C SER A 64 2.05 34.28 23.64
N ILE A 65 2.15 33.02 23.95
CA ILE A 65 2.70 31.97 23.09
C ILE A 65 1.79 31.74 21.88
N TYR A 66 0.45 31.75 22.08
CA TYR A 66 -0.52 31.39 21.04
C TYR A 66 -1.52 32.49 20.67
N ALA A 67 -1.64 33.56 21.47
CA ALA A 67 -2.52 34.69 21.15
C ALA A 67 -1.94 35.54 20.00
N LYS A 68 -1.76 34.92 18.88
CA LYS A 68 -1.12 35.48 17.68
C LYS A 68 -1.98 35.15 16.44
N PRO A 69 -2.28 36.14 15.57
CA PRO A 69 -3.15 35.95 14.42
C PRO A 69 -2.65 34.92 13.38
N GLU A 70 -1.35 34.64 13.39
CA GLU A 70 -0.76 33.63 12.50
C GLU A 70 -1.16 32.18 12.84
N PHE A 71 -1.68 31.93 14.04
CA PHE A 71 -2.21 30.61 14.40
C PHE A 71 -3.71 30.53 14.14
N ASP A 72 -4.17 29.46 13.50
CA ASP A 72 -5.58 29.13 13.44
C ASP A 72 -6.09 28.60 14.80
N TRP A 73 -7.42 28.48 14.92
CA TRP A 73 -8.02 27.99 16.16
C TRP A 73 -7.52 26.61 16.56
N GLY A 74 -7.34 25.68 15.59
CA GLY A 74 -6.85 24.32 15.85
C GLY A 74 -5.43 24.31 16.40
N GLN A 75 -4.54 25.14 15.82
CA GLN A 75 -3.19 25.33 16.32
C GLN A 75 -3.17 25.91 17.74
N MET A 76 -3.98 26.96 17.98
CA MET A 76 -4.12 27.56 19.31
C MET A 76 -4.62 26.54 20.33
N GLN A 77 -5.57 25.67 19.98
CA GLN A 77 -6.11 24.63 20.85
C GLN A 77 -5.02 23.65 21.30
N GLU A 78 -4.20 23.16 20.37
CA GLU A 78 -3.11 22.23 20.68
C GLU A 78 -2.03 22.86 21.57
N ILE A 79 -1.73 24.16 21.36
CA ILE A 79 -0.79 24.91 22.22
C ILE A 79 -1.39 25.09 23.62
N TYR A 80 -2.67 25.48 23.71
CA TYR A 80 -3.39 25.62 24.97
C TYR A 80 -3.37 24.30 25.76
N ASP A 81 -3.73 23.19 25.11
CA ASP A 81 -3.74 21.85 25.72
C ASP A 81 -2.35 21.45 26.23
N GLY A 82 -1.31 21.78 25.49
CA GLY A 82 0.07 21.57 25.93
C GLY A 82 0.43 22.38 27.17
N LEU A 83 0.11 23.69 27.20
CA LEU A 83 0.35 24.56 28.34
C LEU A 83 -0.45 24.11 29.58
N GLU A 84 -1.71 23.71 29.41
CA GLU A 84 -2.54 23.18 30.48
C GLU A 84 -1.95 21.91 31.11
N ASN A 85 -1.28 21.09 30.33
CA ASN A 85 -0.57 19.89 30.78
C ASN A 85 0.88 20.14 31.20
N GLY A 86 1.34 21.41 31.27
CA GLY A 86 2.68 21.78 31.69
C GLY A 86 3.80 21.32 30.72
N LEU A 87 3.48 21.14 29.44
CA LEU A 87 4.44 20.70 28.44
C LEU A 87 5.27 21.86 27.88
N ASP A 88 6.47 21.55 27.39
CA ASP A 88 7.30 22.49 26.62
C ASP A 88 6.72 22.66 25.21
N VAL A 89 5.79 23.60 25.06
CA VAL A 89 5.12 23.87 23.77
C VAL A 89 6.04 24.56 22.75
N SER A 90 7.21 25.09 23.17
CA SER A 90 8.17 25.74 22.25
C SER A 90 8.64 24.82 21.13
N ILE A 91 8.52 23.52 21.34
CA ILE A 91 8.88 22.50 20.38
C ILE A 91 8.00 22.60 19.13
N TYR A 92 6.69 22.89 19.28
CA TYR A 92 5.72 22.83 18.20
C TYR A 92 4.83 24.09 18.04
N ALA A 93 4.89 25.05 18.95
CA ALA A 93 4.14 26.31 18.85
C ALA A 93 4.75 27.22 17.75
N LYS A 94 4.66 26.75 16.51
CA LYS A 94 5.24 27.37 15.32
C LYS A 94 4.24 27.34 14.17
N PRO A 95 3.99 28.43 13.44
CA PRO A 95 2.97 28.50 12.38
C PRO A 95 3.16 27.50 11.24
N GLU A 96 4.39 27.01 11.02
CA GLU A 96 4.67 26.01 9.99
C GLU A 96 4.06 24.63 10.27
N PHE A 97 3.66 24.32 11.52
CA PHE A 97 2.97 23.08 11.87
C PHE A 97 1.46 23.32 11.88
N ASN A 98 0.70 22.53 11.14
CA ASN A 98 -0.75 22.56 11.27
C ASN A 98 -1.23 21.91 12.60
N GLY A 99 -2.47 22.16 13.00
CA GLY A 99 -3.02 21.65 14.26
C GLY A 99 -2.91 20.13 14.41
N ALA A 100 -3.08 19.38 13.29
CA ALA A 100 -2.99 17.93 13.32
C ALA A 100 -1.54 17.40 13.55
N GLN A 101 -0.53 18.11 13.07
CA GLN A 101 0.88 17.83 13.38
C GLN A 101 1.18 18.17 14.85
N MET A 102 0.72 19.34 15.31
CA MET A 102 0.86 19.76 16.72
C MET A 102 0.24 18.74 17.68
N CYS A 103 -0.94 18.21 17.34
CA CYS A 103 -1.60 17.14 18.11
C CYS A 103 -0.71 15.91 18.28
N GLU A 104 -0.14 15.37 17.21
CA GLU A 104 0.74 14.18 17.30
C GLU A 104 2.01 14.47 18.13
N ILE A 105 2.53 15.70 18.08
CA ILE A 105 3.69 16.10 18.91
C ILE A 105 3.28 16.23 20.37
N CYS A 106 2.16 16.92 20.66
CA CYS A 106 1.61 17.08 22.00
C CYS A 106 1.37 15.72 22.67
N GLU A 107 0.73 14.78 21.95
CA GLU A 107 0.51 13.41 22.44
C GLU A 107 1.82 12.68 22.75
N GLY A 108 2.86 12.87 21.96
CA GLY A 108 4.19 12.32 22.25
C GLY A 108 4.79 12.91 23.53
N LEU A 109 4.73 14.23 23.68
CA LEU A 109 5.24 14.93 24.86
C LEU A 109 4.47 14.55 26.13
N LYS A 110 3.14 14.37 26.08
CA LYS A 110 2.32 13.86 27.20
C LYS A 110 2.79 12.49 27.70
N LYS A 111 3.36 11.68 26.81
CA LYS A 111 3.94 10.36 27.14
C LYS A 111 5.42 10.43 27.54
N GLY A 112 5.99 11.62 27.65
CA GLY A 112 7.40 11.83 28.01
C GLY A 112 8.38 11.50 26.89
N LEU A 113 7.95 11.46 25.62
CA LEU A 113 8.81 11.18 24.50
C LEU A 113 9.60 12.42 24.07
N ASP A 114 10.85 12.25 23.70
CA ASP A 114 11.65 13.34 23.12
C ASP A 114 11.31 13.54 21.64
N MET A 115 10.35 14.42 21.37
CA MET A 115 9.91 14.75 20.02
C MET A 115 10.84 15.77 19.30
N ARG A 116 11.75 16.46 20.03
CA ARG A 116 12.53 17.60 19.52
C ARG A 116 13.40 17.25 18.31
N ILE A 117 14.00 16.06 18.29
CA ILE A 117 14.94 15.64 17.26
C ILE A 117 14.23 15.37 15.94
N TYR A 118 12.96 14.97 16.01
CA TYR A 118 12.20 14.46 14.87
C TYR A 118 11.10 15.43 14.37
N VAL A 119 10.84 16.50 15.13
CA VAL A 119 9.90 17.54 14.74
C VAL A 119 10.63 18.57 13.90
N LYS A 120 10.67 18.32 12.59
CA LYS A 120 11.21 19.23 11.59
C LYS A 120 10.10 19.59 10.61
N SER A 121 10.16 20.83 10.08
CA SER A 121 9.36 21.19 8.91
C SER A 121 9.63 20.20 7.77
N GLY A 122 8.58 19.71 7.12
CA GLY A 122 8.70 18.76 6.01
C GLY A 122 8.11 17.37 6.28
N PHE A 123 7.80 17.00 7.54
CA PHE A 123 6.99 15.84 7.84
C PHE A 123 5.50 16.20 7.84
N ASN A 124 4.65 15.38 7.20
CA ASN A 124 3.21 15.50 7.38
C ASN A 124 2.74 14.83 8.69
N ARG A 125 1.45 15.01 9.04
CA ARG A 125 0.86 14.44 10.25
C ARG A 125 1.12 12.94 10.40
N ASP A 126 0.89 12.18 9.32
CA ASP A 126 0.97 10.71 9.38
C ASP A 126 2.42 10.23 9.54
N GLN A 127 3.38 10.95 8.97
CA GLN A 127 4.81 10.72 9.20
C GLN A 127 5.18 11.00 10.68
N VAL A 128 4.74 12.13 11.25
CA VAL A 128 4.94 12.45 12.67
C VAL A 128 4.34 11.37 13.56
N ARG A 129 3.15 10.87 13.21
CA ARG A 129 2.52 9.75 13.93
C ARG A 129 3.36 8.48 13.87
N GLN A 130 3.96 8.12 12.72
CA GLN A 130 4.82 6.94 12.65
C GLN A 130 6.07 7.10 13.54
N ILE A 131 6.63 8.31 13.61
CA ILE A 131 7.76 8.62 14.49
C ILE A 131 7.33 8.47 15.97
N ARG A 132 6.23 9.11 16.38
CA ARG A 132 5.71 9.02 17.75
C ARG A 132 5.47 7.57 18.17
N VAL A 133 4.75 6.80 17.37
CA VAL A 133 4.45 5.39 17.68
C VAL A 133 5.73 4.55 17.76
N GLY A 134 6.75 4.85 16.95
CA GLY A 134 8.06 4.18 17.04
C GLY A 134 8.79 4.50 18.34
N LEU A 135 8.78 5.78 18.77
CA LEU A 135 9.35 6.19 20.05
C LEU A 135 8.63 5.53 21.23
N GLU A 136 7.28 5.46 21.20
CA GLU A 136 6.48 4.73 22.20
C GLU A 136 6.88 3.26 22.32
N GLN A 137 7.30 2.64 21.23
CA GLN A 137 7.77 1.25 21.18
C GLN A 137 9.26 1.11 21.52
N GLY A 138 9.96 2.20 21.85
CA GLY A 138 11.41 2.19 22.13
C GLY A 138 12.28 1.86 20.91
N LEU A 139 11.78 2.10 19.69
CA LEU A 139 12.48 1.78 18.45
C LEU A 139 13.47 2.89 18.06
N ASN A 140 14.51 2.52 17.32
CA ASN A 140 15.41 3.49 16.70
C ASN A 140 14.74 4.12 15.47
N VAL A 141 14.02 5.22 15.70
CA VAL A 141 13.27 5.92 14.65
C VAL A 141 14.16 6.65 13.64
N SER A 142 15.46 6.90 13.95
CA SER A 142 16.39 7.59 13.05
C SER A 142 16.57 6.88 11.71
N ILE A 143 16.28 5.60 11.67
CA ILE A 143 16.37 4.79 10.45
C ILE A 143 15.35 5.26 9.41
N TYR A 144 14.16 5.67 9.84
CA TYR A 144 13.04 6.01 8.93
C TYR A 144 12.46 7.42 9.13
N ALA A 145 12.85 8.13 10.19
CA ALA A 145 12.41 9.52 10.40
C ALA A 145 13.13 10.46 9.43
N LYS A 146 12.84 10.32 8.16
CA LYS A 146 13.42 11.04 7.03
C LYS A 146 12.29 11.45 6.07
N PRO A 147 12.23 12.73 5.65
CA PRO A 147 11.13 13.25 4.82
C PRO A 147 10.94 12.55 3.48
N GLU A 148 12.01 11.91 2.94
CA GLU A 148 11.96 11.16 1.69
C GLU A 148 11.11 9.88 1.76
N PHE A 149 10.85 9.33 2.95
CA PHE A 149 9.95 8.19 3.10
C PHE A 149 8.50 8.66 3.22
N THR A 150 7.60 8.03 2.51
CA THR A 150 6.16 8.21 2.76
C THR A 150 5.78 7.62 4.13
N TRP A 151 4.63 7.99 4.67
CA TRP A 151 4.18 7.46 5.96
C TRP A 151 3.93 5.94 5.90
N GLU A 152 3.50 5.41 4.73
CA GLU A 152 3.34 3.97 4.49
C GLU A 152 4.69 3.25 4.55
N GLN A 153 5.72 3.80 3.88
CA GLN A 153 7.09 3.28 3.94
C GLN A 153 7.62 3.29 5.38
N MET A 154 7.46 4.43 6.09
CA MET A 154 7.84 4.54 7.51
C MET A 154 7.13 3.48 8.36
N LYS A 155 5.85 3.21 8.11
CA LYS A 155 5.07 2.17 8.78
C LYS A 155 5.68 0.78 8.56
N GLN A 156 6.05 0.44 7.32
CA GLN A 156 6.66 -0.87 7.03
C GLN A 156 8.00 -1.04 7.75
N ILE A 157 8.83 0.01 7.76
CA ILE A 157 10.13 -0.02 8.46
C ILE A 157 9.91 -0.14 9.98
N ARG A 158 9.02 0.67 10.57
CA ARG A 158 8.68 0.62 12.00
C ARG A 158 8.21 -0.77 12.43
N VAL A 159 7.29 -1.36 11.66
CA VAL A 159 6.77 -2.72 11.94
C VAL A 159 7.88 -3.77 11.87
N GLY A 160 8.80 -3.65 10.91
CA GLY A 160 9.96 -4.53 10.81
C GLY A 160 10.89 -4.42 12.01
N LEU A 161 11.19 -3.19 12.44
CA LEU A 161 11.99 -2.94 13.65
C LEU A 161 11.32 -3.54 14.91
N ALA A 162 10.00 -3.37 15.06
CA ALA A 162 9.24 -3.95 16.17
C ALA A 162 9.27 -5.49 16.15
N GLN A 163 9.41 -6.09 14.98
CA GLN A 163 9.57 -7.53 14.77
C GLN A 163 11.04 -7.99 14.84
N LYS A 164 11.99 -7.08 15.12
CA LYS A 164 13.44 -7.33 15.18
C LYS A 164 14.03 -7.88 13.87
N LEU A 165 13.44 -7.48 12.73
CA LEU A 165 13.91 -7.85 11.40
C LEU A 165 15.06 -6.93 10.96
N ASP A 166 15.92 -7.42 10.07
CA ASP A 166 16.92 -6.58 9.40
C ASP A 166 16.23 -5.69 8.35
N VAL A 167 15.88 -4.47 8.76
CA VAL A 167 15.22 -3.50 7.88
C VAL A 167 16.18 -2.87 6.86
N SER A 168 17.50 -3.02 7.00
CA SER A 168 18.49 -2.44 6.09
C SER A 168 18.33 -2.93 4.66
N ILE A 169 17.74 -4.11 4.50
CA ILE A 169 17.46 -4.74 3.22
C ILE A 169 16.47 -3.90 2.39
N TYR A 170 15.45 -3.29 3.05
CA TYR A 170 14.35 -2.62 2.36
C TYR A 170 14.08 -1.17 2.82
N ALA A 171 14.73 -0.67 3.87
CA ALA A 171 14.57 0.71 4.31
C ALA A 171 15.26 1.69 3.36
N LYS A 172 14.78 1.75 2.13
CA LYS A 172 15.31 2.52 1.01
C LYS A 172 14.18 3.22 0.26
N PRO A 173 14.24 4.53 0.00
CA PRO A 173 13.14 5.30 -0.61
C PRO A 173 12.68 4.81 -2.00
N GLU A 174 13.58 4.12 -2.75
CA GLU A 174 13.28 3.57 -4.06
C GLU A 174 12.27 2.42 -4.05
N PHE A 175 12.06 1.75 -2.92
CA PHE A 175 11.03 0.72 -2.80
C PHE A 175 9.67 1.35 -2.50
N THR A 176 8.63 0.90 -3.18
CA THR A 176 7.26 1.24 -2.79
C THR A 176 6.91 0.58 -1.45
N TRP A 177 5.90 1.07 -0.76
CA TRP A 177 5.49 0.48 0.53
C TRP A 177 5.01 -0.97 0.37
N GLU A 178 4.40 -1.34 -0.79
CA GLU A 178 4.01 -2.72 -1.10
C GLU A 178 5.23 -3.64 -1.26
N GLN A 179 6.28 -3.16 -1.93
CA GLN A 179 7.54 -3.90 -2.05
C GLN A 179 8.18 -4.11 -0.67
N MET A 180 8.23 -3.05 0.15
CA MET A 180 8.73 -3.14 1.53
C MET A 180 7.92 -4.14 2.38
N GLU A 181 6.59 -4.16 2.23
CA GLU A 181 5.72 -5.11 2.92
C GLU A 181 6.04 -6.55 2.53
N LEU A 182 6.19 -6.84 1.24
CA LEU A 182 6.51 -8.17 0.75
C LEU A 182 7.87 -8.65 1.26
N ILE A 183 8.90 -7.78 1.23
CA ILE A 183 10.22 -8.11 1.78
C ILE A 183 10.11 -8.38 3.28
N ARG A 184 9.42 -7.52 4.04
CA ARG A 184 9.22 -7.68 5.48
C ARG A 184 8.50 -8.99 5.82
N VAL A 185 7.46 -9.36 5.05
CA VAL A 185 6.72 -10.61 5.23
C VAL A 185 7.63 -11.81 4.98
N GLY A 186 8.45 -11.79 3.94
CA GLY A 186 9.41 -12.85 3.66
C GLY A 186 10.45 -13.00 4.78
N LEU A 187 11.05 -11.88 5.21
CA LEU A 187 12.00 -11.87 6.33
C LEU A 187 11.39 -12.42 7.62
N LYS A 188 10.12 -12.06 7.93
CA LYS A 188 9.41 -12.59 9.10
C LYS A 188 9.23 -14.10 9.05
N LYS A 189 9.15 -14.69 7.87
CA LYS A 189 9.08 -16.14 7.64
C LYS A 189 10.46 -16.80 7.60
N GLY A 190 11.54 -16.05 7.79
CA GLY A 190 12.91 -16.55 7.73
C GLY A 190 13.43 -16.80 6.33
N LEU A 191 12.77 -16.25 5.30
CA LEU A 191 13.18 -16.39 3.91
C LEU A 191 14.31 -15.39 3.58
N ASP A 192 15.28 -15.82 2.78
CA ASP A 192 16.34 -14.93 2.30
C ASP A 192 15.79 -14.03 1.17
N MET A 193 15.46 -12.80 1.54
CA MET A 193 14.97 -11.79 0.60
C MET A 193 16.08 -10.91 0.01
N SER A 194 17.32 -11.04 0.46
CA SER A 194 18.44 -10.14 0.10
C SER A 194 18.73 -10.15 -1.42
N ILE A 195 18.63 -11.32 -2.04
CA ILE A 195 18.88 -11.51 -3.47
C ILE A 195 17.75 -10.88 -4.32
N TYR A 196 16.53 -10.85 -3.78
CA TYR A 196 15.30 -10.47 -4.49
C TYR A 196 14.79 -9.08 -4.12
N ALA A 197 15.34 -8.49 -3.05
CA ALA A 197 15.07 -7.11 -2.65
C ALA A 197 15.79 -6.13 -3.58
N LYS A 198 15.39 -6.11 -4.84
CA LYS A 198 15.92 -5.24 -5.89
C LYS A 198 14.82 -4.31 -6.40
N SER A 199 15.16 -3.06 -6.63
CA SER A 199 14.23 -2.04 -7.14
C SER A 199 13.68 -2.32 -8.55
N GLY A 200 14.33 -3.21 -9.32
CA GLY A 200 13.89 -3.58 -10.67
C GLY A 200 12.61 -4.42 -10.75
N PHE A 201 12.22 -5.09 -9.64
CA PHE A 201 10.98 -5.87 -9.61
C PHE A 201 9.81 -5.02 -9.10
N ASN A 202 8.67 -5.05 -9.77
CA ASN A 202 7.45 -4.48 -9.22
C ASN A 202 6.84 -5.38 -8.12
N ALA A 203 5.87 -4.85 -7.37
CA ALA A 203 5.25 -5.57 -6.26
C ALA A 203 4.60 -6.91 -6.69
N SER A 204 4.01 -6.97 -7.90
CA SER A 204 3.42 -8.21 -8.41
C SER A 204 4.45 -9.29 -8.70
N GLN A 205 5.60 -8.93 -9.28
CA GLN A 205 6.73 -9.84 -9.50
C GLN A 205 7.30 -10.32 -8.16
N MET A 206 7.55 -9.39 -7.21
CA MET A 206 8.03 -9.74 -5.86
C MET A 206 7.08 -10.69 -5.13
N LYS A 207 5.77 -10.50 -5.31
CA LYS A 207 4.77 -11.43 -4.77
C LYS A 207 4.95 -12.84 -5.32
N ARG A 208 5.22 -13.00 -6.64
CA ARG A 208 5.44 -14.33 -7.24
C ARG A 208 6.73 -14.99 -6.71
N ILE A 209 7.76 -14.17 -6.50
CA ILE A 209 9.01 -14.66 -5.90
C ILE A 209 8.76 -15.13 -4.46
N LEU A 210 8.09 -14.32 -3.63
CA LEU A 210 7.74 -14.69 -2.26
C LEU A 210 6.91 -15.99 -2.21
N GLU A 211 5.87 -16.10 -3.03
CA GLU A 211 5.02 -17.30 -3.13
C GLU A 211 5.83 -18.56 -3.54
N GLY A 212 6.88 -18.39 -4.33
CA GLY A 212 7.79 -19.49 -4.70
C GLY A 212 8.70 -19.91 -3.56
N LEU A 213 9.30 -18.92 -2.87
CA LEU A 213 10.13 -19.16 -1.69
C LEU A 213 9.35 -19.85 -0.56
N GLU A 214 8.10 -19.45 -0.34
CA GLU A 214 7.19 -20.08 0.64
C GLU A 214 6.90 -21.55 0.35
N GLN A 215 7.04 -21.98 -0.89
CA GLN A 215 6.87 -23.36 -1.35
C GLN A 215 8.22 -24.10 -1.53
N ASP A 216 9.32 -23.50 -1.09
CA ASP A 216 10.68 -24.05 -1.23
C ASP A 216 11.05 -24.37 -2.70
N LEU A 217 10.54 -23.56 -3.65
CA LEU A 217 10.82 -23.73 -5.07
C LEU A 217 12.13 -23.03 -5.46
N ASN A 218 12.78 -23.56 -6.47
CA ASN A 218 13.95 -22.90 -7.08
C ASN A 218 13.53 -21.64 -7.87
N VAL A 219 13.38 -20.51 -7.18
CA VAL A 219 12.94 -19.25 -7.77
C VAL A 219 13.98 -18.63 -8.72
N SER A 220 15.26 -19.05 -8.65
CA SER A 220 16.32 -18.50 -9.50
C SER A 220 16.04 -18.66 -11.00
N ILE A 221 15.17 -19.60 -11.35
CA ILE A 221 14.77 -19.85 -12.75
C ILE A 221 13.96 -18.70 -13.34
N TYR A 222 13.20 -17.96 -12.53
CA TYR A 222 12.31 -16.88 -12.99
C TYR A 222 12.53 -15.54 -12.29
N VAL A 223 13.56 -15.42 -11.47
CA VAL A 223 13.97 -14.13 -10.89
C VAL A 223 14.74 -13.34 -11.94
N ASP A 224 14.00 -12.88 -12.94
CA ASP A 224 14.47 -12.01 -14.00
C ASP A 224 13.41 -10.94 -14.26
N THR A 225 13.85 -9.70 -14.44
CA THR A 225 12.95 -8.57 -14.72
C THR A 225 12.34 -8.62 -16.12
N GLU A 226 12.86 -9.46 -17.01
CA GLU A 226 12.29 -9.70 -18.33
C GLU A 226 10.97 -10.48 -18.28
N PHE A 227 10.76 -11.30 -17.22
CA PHE A 227 9.48 -11.97 -17.01
C PHE A 227 8.46 -11.04 -16.33
N ASP A 228 7.27 -10.93 -16.87
CA ASP A 228 6.16 -10.32 -16.16
C ASP A 228 5.61 -11.23 -15.04
N SER A 229 4.75 -10.68 -14.19
CA SER A 229 4.20 -11.42 -13.04
C SER A 229 3.30 -12.60 -13.44
N HIS A 230 2.72 -12.62 -14.64
CA HIS A 230 1.88 -13.70 -15.13
C HIS A 230 2.75 -14.83 -15.72
N GLN A 231 3.84 -14.49 -16.41
CA GLN A 231 4.85 -15.45 -16.84
C GLN A 231 5.49 -16.15 -15.63
N MET A 232 5.94 -15.36 -14.62
CA MET A 232 6.46 -15.90 -13.36
C MET A 232 5.45 -16.85 -12.67
N LEU A 233 4.15 -16.53 -12.71
CA LEU A 233 3.10 -17.40 -12.18
C LEU A 233 3.03 -18.74 -12.90
N GLN A 234 3.17 -18.78 -14.24
CA GLN A 234 3.13 -20.04 -14.99
C GLN A 234 4.36 -20.89 -14.68
N ILE A 235 5.55 -20.27 -14.61
CA ILE A 235 6.79 -20.97 -14.26
C ILE A 235 6.69 -21.56 -12.84
N ARG A 236 6.28 -20.75 -11.85
CA ARG A 236 6.08 -21.20 -10.48
C ARG A 236 5.12 -22.38 -10.36
N LYS A 237 3.97 -22.32 -11.09
CA LYS A 237 2.99 -23.43 -11.11
C LYS A 237 3.58 -24.72 -11.67
N GLY A 238 4.45 -24.63 -12.69
CA GLY A 238 5.14 -25.78 -13.23
C GLY A 238 6.15 -26.36 -12.25
N LEU A 239 6.96 -25.52 -11.62
CA LEU A 239 7.92 -25.94 -10.59
C LEU A 239 7.21 -26.64 -9.41
N ALA A 240 6.08 -26.09 -8.95
CA ALA A 240 5.29 -26.68 -7.87
C ALA A 240 4.74 -28.09 -8.21
N LYS A 241 4.65 -28.43 -9.49
CA LYS A 241 4.24 -29.75 -9.99
C LYS A 241 5.42 -30.64 -10.42
N GLY A 242 6.65 -30.16 -10.23
CA GLY A 242 7.86 -30.88 -10.63
C GLY A 242 8.03 -31.03 -12.15
N LEU A 243 7.47 -30.09 -12.94
CA LEU A 243 7.59 -30.13 -14.40
C LEU A 243 8.93 -29.55 -14.85
N ASP A 244 9.42 -29.98 -16.01
CA ASP A 244 10.55 -29.35 -16.66
C ASP A 244 10.13 -27.98 -17.27
N VAL A 245 10.33 -26.93 -16.48
CA VAL A 245 9.97 -25.57 -16.90
C VAL A 245 10.94 -24.97 -17.92
N SER A 246 12.14 -25.56 -18.13
CA SER A 246 13.15 -25.05 -19.06
C SER A 246 12.64 -24.97 -20.51
N ILE A 247 11.61 -25.74 -20.81
CA ILE A 247 10.97 -25.76 -22.14
C ILE A 247 10.29 -24.42 -22.42
N TYR A 248 9.68 -23.77 -21.42
CA TYR A 248 8.86 -22.57 -21.61
C TYR A 248 9.24 -21.39 -20.71
N ALA A 249 10.15 -21.54 -19.75
CA ALA A 249 10.64 -20.43 -18.94
C ALA A 249 11.59 -19.55 -19.75
N LYS A 250 11.06 -18.89 -20.76
CA LYS A 250 11.78 -18.07 -21.73
C LYS A 250 10.95 -16.82 -22.02
N PRO A 251 11.53 -15.61 -21.97
CA PRO A 251 10.80 -14.35 -22.15
C PRO A 251 10.01 -14.21 -23.45
N GLU A 252 10.44 -14.91 -24.50
CA GLU A 252 9.76 -14.89 -25.80
C GLU A 252 8.36 -15.52 -25.80
N PHE A 253 8.02 -16.35 -24.82
CA PHE A 253 6.66 -16.86 -24.66
C PHE A 253 5.82 -15.91 -23.81
N ASP A 254 4.65 -15.50 -24.27
CA ASP A 254 3.70 -14.85 -23.40
C ASP A 254 3.13 -15.82 -22.33
N TYR A 255 2.47 -15.28 -21.31
CA TYR A 255 1.95 -16.10 -20.20
C TYR A 255 0.86 -17.10 -20.62
N MET A 256 0.12 -16.82 -21.73
CA MET A 256 -0.90 -17.72 -22.26
C MET A 256 -0.25 -18.89 -23.00
N GLN A 257 0.78 -18.62 -23.81
CA GLN A 257 1.61 -19.67 -24.44
C GLN A 257 2.26 -20.57 -23.38
N MET A 258 2.88 -19.96 -22.34
CA MET A 258 3.45 -20.71 -21.21
C MET A 258 2.42 -21.58 -20.51
N LYS A 259 1.18 -21.09 -20.37
CA LYS A 259 0.06 -21.87 -19.80
C LYS A 259 -0.25 -23.11 -20.64
N GLN A 260 -0.35 -22.96 -21.96
CA GLN A 260 -0.65 -24.08 -22.86
C GLN A 260 0.44 -25.17 -22.78
N ILE A 261 1.72 -24.73 -22.78
CA ILE A 261 2.85 -25.67 -22.69
C ILE A 261 2.84 -26.37 -21.33
N ARG A 262 2.68 -25.64 -20.22
CA ARG A 262 2.58 -26.20 -18.86
C ARG A 262 1.46 -27.24 -18.75
N GLU A 263 0.26 -26.93 -19.26
CA GLU A 263 -0.89 -27.84 -19.22
C GLU A 263 -0.68 -29.10 -20.07
N GLY A 264 0.06 -28.98 -21.16
CA GLY A 264 0.49 -30.16 -21.93
C GLY A 264 1.47 -31.05 -21.18
N LEU A 265 2.49 -30.44 -20.55
CA LEU A 265 3.44 -31.16 -19.69
C LEU A 265 2.74 -31.86 -18.51
N GLU A 266 1.75 -31.24 -17.89
CA GLU A 266 0.94 -31.83 -16.83
C GLU A 266 0.23 -33.14 -17.27
N LYS A 267 -0.12 -33.19 -18.56
CA LYS A 267 -0.77 -34.35 -19.18
C LYS A 267 0.22 -35.29 -19.89
N ARG A 268 1.51 -35.02 -19.78
CA ARG A 268 2.60 -35.79 -20.44
C ARG A 268 2.48 -35.83 -21.97
N LEU A 269 1.94 -34.76 -22.57
CA LEU A 269 1.84 -34.64 -24.02
C LEU A 269 3.20 -34.27 -24.64
N GLU A 270 3.36 -34.56 -25.95
CA GLU A 270 4.53 -34.16 -26.73
C GLU A 270 4.50 -32.65 -27.02
N VAL A 271 4.88 -31.82 -26.04
CA VAL A 271 4.81 -30.37 -26.15
C VAL A 271 5.81 -29.79 -27.16
N SER A 272 6.88 -30.52 -27.52
CA SER A 272 7.89 -30.08 -28.48
C SER A 272 7.30 -29.73 -29.86
N ILE A 273 6.14 -30.28 -30.19
CA ILE A 273 5.41 -30.00 -31.42
C ILE A 273 5.00 -28.55 -31.49
N TYR A 274 4.49 -27.97 -30.37
CA TYR A 274 3.90 -26.64 -30.34
C TYR A 274 4.56 -25.66 -29.37
N ALA A 275 5.52 -26.08 -28.53
CA ALA A 275 6.26 -25.18 -27.64
C ALA A 275 7.27 -24.34 -28.44
N LYS A 276 6.75 -23.50 -29.33
CA LYS A 276 7.48 -22.65 -30.25
C LYS A 276 6.82 -21.27 -30.28
N PRO A 277 7.59 -20.16 -30.16
CA PRO A 277 7.03 -18.80 -30.07
C PRO A 277 6.17 -18.38 -31.26
N GLU A 278 6.37 -19.00 -32.43
CA GLU A 278 5.61 -18.71 -33.65
C GLU A 278 4.14 -19.17 -33.60
N PHE A 279 3.76 -20.05 -32.69
CA PHE A 279 2.35 -20.38 -32.42
C PHE A 279 1.74 -19.45 -31.41
N ASP A 280 0.60 -18.84 -31.68
CA ASP A 280 -0.17 -18.16 -30.66
C ASP A 280 -0.82 -19.16 -29.67
N HIS A 281 -1.29 -18.67 -28.54
CA HIS A 281 -1.85 -19.52 -27.49
C HIS A 281 -3.11 -20.30 -27.92
N ASN A 282 -3.90 -19.79 -28.89
CA ASN A 282 -5.08 -20.50 -29.41
C ASN A 282 -4.69 -21.61 -30.38
N GLN A 283 -3.65 -21.39 -31.19
CA GLN A 283 -3.04 -22.42 -32.02
C GLN A 283 -2.48 -23.54 -31.13
N MET A 284 -1.73 -23.18 -30.08
CA MET A 284 -1.21 -24.15 -29.10
C MET A 284 -2.33 -24.95 -28.43
N ASP A 285 -3.46 -24.31 -28.10
CA ASP A 285 -4.62 -24.95 -27.49
C ASP A 285 -5.24 -26.01 -28.41
N ALA A 286 -5.43 -25.68 -29.69
CA ALA A 286 -5.95 -26.62 -30.69
C ALA A 286 -5.03 -27.85 -30.87
N ILE A 287 -3.71 -27.62 -30.94
CA ILE A 287 -2.74 -28.72 -31.02
C ILE A 287 -2.75 -29.56 -29.75
N ARG A 288 -2.76 -28.93 -28.57
CA ARG A 288 -2.77 -29.60 -27.28
C ARG A 288 -4.02 -30.49 -27.10
N GLU A 289 -5.21 -30.00 -27.48
CA GLU A 289 -6.43 -30.80 -27.41
C GLU A 289 -6.38 -32.00 -28.37
N GLY A 290 -5.83 -31.84 -29.59
CA GLY A 290 -5.64 -32.98 -30.49
C GLY A 290 -4.70 -34.04 -29.93
N LEU A 291 -3.56 -33.63 -29.39
CA LEU A 291 -2.61 -34.55 -28.75
C LEU A 291 -3.25 -35.26 -27.53
N LYS A 292 -4.10 -34.57 -26.78
CA LYS A 292 -4.82 -35.13 -25.64
C LYS A 292 -5.81 -36.25 -26.06
N GLN A 293 -6.40 -36.13 -27.25
CA GLN A 293 -7.29 -37.14 -27.83
C GLN A 293 -6.50 -38.24 -28.61
N GLY A 294 -5.19 -38.15 -28.67
CA GLY A 294 -4.34 -39.09 -29.41
C GLY A 294 -4.41 -38.93 -30.93
N LEU A 295 -4.84 -37.77 -31.42
CA LEU A 295 -4.91 -37.50 -32.85
C LEU A 295 -3.54 -37.18 -33.43
N ASP A 296 -3.33 -37.49 -34.72
CA ASP A 296 -2.17 -37.03 -35.46
C ASP A 296 -2.34 -35.54 -35.83
N VAL A 297 -1.63 -34.68 -35.08
CA VAL A 297 -1.69 -33.24 -35.25
C VAL A 297 -0.82 -32.68 -36.38
N SER A 298 -0.02 -33.55 -37.05
CA SER A 298 0.97 -33.13 -38.06
C SER A 298 0.33 -32.39 -39.26
N SER A 299 -0.93 -32.70 -39.55
CA SER A 299 -1.68 -32.08 -40.65
C SER A 299 -1.96 -30.59 -40.40
N TYR A 300 -2.14 -30.16 -39.13
CA TYR A 300 -2.52 -28.79 -38.78
C TYR A 300 -1.59 -28.09 -37.79
N ALA A 301 -0.65 -28.75 -37.16
CA ALA A 301 0.36 -28.10 -36.30
C ALA A 301 1.37 -27.28 -37.12
N LYS A 302 0.87 -26.24 -37.79
CA LYS A 302 1.60 -25.39 -38.74
C LYS A 302 1.32 -23.92 -38.42
N PRO A 303 2.34 -23.09 -38.10
CA PRO A 303 2.16 -21.69 -37.71
C PRO A 303 1.42 -20.81 -38.73
N GLU A 304 1.48 -21.18 -40.00
CA GLU A 304 0.79 -20.48 -41.09
C GLU A 304 -0.73 -20.67 -41.12
N LEU A 305 -1.26 -21.66 -40.42
CA LEU A 305 -2.70 -21.85 -40.24
C LEU A 305 -3.20 -21.01 -39.08
N ASP A 306 -4.27 -20.24 -39.26
CA ASP A 306 -4.88 -19.57 -38.13
C ASP A 306 -5.56 -20.57 -37.18
N TRP A 307 -5.83 -20.15 -35.95
CA TRP A 307 -6.39 -21.02 -34.90
C TRP A 307 -7.79 -21.59 -35.29
N LYS A 308 -8.59 -20.88 -36.12
CA LYS A 308 -9.92 -21.36 -36.57
C LYS A 308 -9.77 -22.49 -37.58
N GLN A 309 -8.80 -22.36 -38.52
CA GLN A 309 -8.45 -23.43 -39.46
C GLN A 309 -7.97 -24.67 -38.71
N MET A 310 -7.10 -24.49 -37.70
CA MET A 310 -6.66 -25.60 -36.87
C MET A 310 -7.80 -26.28 -36.13
N TRP A 311 -8.73 -25.53 -35.51
CA TRP A 311 -9.88 -26.08 -34.82
C TRP A 311 -10.84 -26.81 -35.78
N GLN A 312 -11.02 -26.31 -36.98
CA GLN A 312 -11.83 -27.01 -37.99
C GLN A 312 -11.21 -28.37 -38.32
N ILE A 313 -9.92 -28.43 -38.64
CA ILE A 313 -9.23 -29.70 -38.91
C ILE A 313 -9.25 -30.63 -37.71
N TYR A 314 -9.06 -30.12 -36.50
CA TYR A 314 -9.19 -30.90 -35.28
C TYR A 314 -10.58 -31.54 -35.15
N GLN A 315 -11.66 -30.80 -35.40
CA GLN A 315 -13.03 -31.33 -35.32
C GLN A 315 -13.29 -32.42 -36.39
N GLU A 316 -12.77 -32.26 -37.59
CA GLU A 316 -12.87 -33.27 -38.62
C GLU A 316 -12.15 -34.57 -38.23
N LEU A 317 -10.92 -34.48 -37.73
CA LEU A 317 -10.13 -35.61 -37.24
C LEU A 317 -10.76 -36.27 -36.01
N GLU A 318 -11.32 -35.50 -35.06
CA GLU A 318 -12.00 -36.02 -33.86
C GLU A 318 -13.25 -36.83 -34.25
N GLN A 319 -14.02 -36.35 -35.25
CA GLN A 319 -15.17 -37.08 -35.77
C GLN A 319 -14.78 -38.40 -36.44
N GLU A 320 -13.76 -38.37 -37.29
CA GLU A 320 -13.23 -39.57 -37.94
C GLU A 320 -12.70 -40.59 -36.92
N HIS A 321 -11.90 -40.12 -35.92
CA HIS A 321 -11.37 -40.97 -34.88
C HIS A 321 -12.47 -41.60 -34.04
N SER A 322 -13.51 -40.83 -33.68
CA SER A 322 -14.66 -41.32 -32.93
C SER A 322 -15.48 -42.32 -33.72
N ALA A 323 -15.71 -42.09 -35.01
CA ALA A 323 -16.38 -43.00 -35.90
C ALA A 323 -15.62 -44.35 -36.03
N ALA A 324 -14.28 -44.27 -36.22
CA ALA A 324 -13.44 -45.46 -36.29
C ALA A 324 -13.48 -46.30 -34.97
N TYR A 325 -13.59 -45.61 -33.78
CA TYR A 325 -13.68 -46.32 -32.48
C TYR A 325 -15.04 -47.01 -32.29
N ILE A 326 -16.12 -46.42 -32.78
CA ILE A 326 -17.45 -47.02 -32.74
C ILE A 326 -17.52 -48.27 -33.64
N ASP A 327 -16.75 -48.29 -34.70
CA ASP A 327 -16.76 -49.36 -35.73
C ASP A 327 -15.87 -50.57 -35.39
N THR A 328 -15.23 -50.62 -34.18
CA THR A 328 -14.48 -51.81 -33.73
C THR A 328 -15.41 -52.97 -33.40
N PRO A 329 -14.95 -54.21 -33.64
CA PRO A 329 -15.80 -55.40 -33.32
C PRO A 329 -16.26 -55.44 -31.90
N GLU A 330 -15.41 -55.05 -30.91
CA GLU A 330 -15.68 -55.03 -29.49
C GLU A 330 -16.77 -54.01 -29.16
N THR A 331 -16.69 -52.78 -29.70
CA THR A 331 -17.65 -51.71 -29.47
C THR A 331 -19.00 -52.04 -30.09
N ARG A 332 -19.03 -52.59 -31.31
CA ARG A 332 -20.23 -53.09 -31.98
C ARG A 332 -20.92 -54.19 -31.14
N GLU A 333 -20.18 -55.15 -30.58
CA GLU A 333 -20.74 -56.21 -29.73
C GLU A 333 -21.32 -55.63 -28.42
N LEU A 334 -20.66 -54.65 -27.80
CA LEU A 334 -21.13 -53.98 -26.60
C LEU A 334 -22.43 -53.19 -26.86
N LEU A 335 -22.48 -52.42 -27.96
CA LEU A 335 -23.66 -51.66 -28.35
C LEU A 335 -24.87 -52.55 -28.67
N LYS A 336 -24.63 -53.71 -29.29
CA LYS A 336 -25.68 -54.73 -29.50
C LYS A 336 -26.19 -55.32 -28.18
N LYS A 337 -25.29 -55.58 -27.20
CA LYS A 337 -25.71 -56.08 -25.86
C LYS A 337 -26.50 -55.01 -25.07
N LEU A 338 -26.37 -53.75 -25.38
CA LEU A 338 -27.07 -52.62 -24.74
C LEU A 338 -28.34 -52.20 -25.49
N ASP A 339 -28.74 -52.85 -26.56
CA ASP A 339 -29.86 -52.48 -27.43
C ASP A 339 -29.74 -51.05 -28.02
N LEU A 340 -28.50 -50.62 -28.29
CA LEU A 340 -28.18 -49.27 -28.82
C LEU A 340 -27.74 -49.29 -30.29
N PHE A 341 -27.94 -50.41 -31.00
CA PHE A 341 -27.56 -50.60 -32.39
C PHE A 341 -28.71 -51.17 -33.20
#